data_95b70a377d6ceaf090d7985ae28130f9
#
_entry.id   95b70a377d6ceaf090d7985ae28130f9
#
_cell.length_a   1.000
_cell.length_b   1.000
_cell.length_c   1.000
_cell.angle_alpha   90.00
_cell.angle_beta   90.00
_cell.angle_gamma   90.00
#
_symmetry.space_group_name_H-M   'P 1'
#
loop_
_entity.id
_entity.type
_entity.pdbx_description
1 polymer ?
#
loop_
_entity_poly.entity_id
_entity_poly.type
_entity_poly.pdbx_seq_one_letter_code
_entity_poly.pdbx_strand_id
1 'polypeptide(L)'
;MNISSTSPDWQTISSPSDYSHAADIMRSHAEAVIQRAASETVFVTEHKPVYTAGTSAKDDELLNHNRFDVVRTGRGGQWTYHGPGQLIFWPVLDLNKRKRDIRAYIYHLEGWMSDL
;
A
#
# COMPACT_ATOMS: atom_id res chain seq x y z
N MET A 1 -12.80 -8.10 25.63
CA MET A 1 -12.40 -8.05 24.22
C MET A 1 -10.96 -7.61 24.11
N ASN A 2 -10.23 -8.28 23.30
CA ASN A 2 -8.85 -7.90 23.04
C ASN A 2 -8.82 -6.78 21.98
N ILE A 3 -8.35 -5.61 22.37
CA ILE A 3 -8.26 -4.46 21.47
C ILE A 3 -7.34 -4.76 20.29
N SER A 4 -6.30 -5.57 20.49
CA SER A 4 -5.37 -5.94 19.43
C SER A 4 -6.05 -6.67 18.27
N SER A 5 -7.24 -7.25 18.47
CA SER A 5 -7.99 -7.91 17.41
C SER A 5 -8.50 -6.93 16.36
N THR A 6 -8.57 -5.64 16.66
CA THR A 6 -9.03 -4.61 15.73
C THR A 6 -7.91 -3.75 15.16
N SER A 7 -6.71 -3.85 15.73
CA SER A 7 -5.55 -3.10 15.29
C SER A 7 -4.58 -4.00 14.53
N PRO A 8 -4.15 -3.59 13.33
CA PRO A 8 -3.15 -4.37 12.61
C PRO A 8 -1.77 -4.22 13.23
N ASP A 9 -0.89 -5.13 12.89
CA ASP A 9 0.53 -4.99 13.15
C ASP A 9 1.12 -3.91 12.23
N TRP A 10 2.20 -3.29 12.66
CA TRP A 10 2.92 -2.31 11.85
C TRP A 10 4.31 -2.83 11.55
N GLN A 11 4.70 -2.78 10.30
CA GLN A 11 5.98 -3.28 9.87
C GLN A 11 6.63 -2.33 8.86
N THR A 12 7.92 -2.05 9.07
CA THR A 12 8.68 -1.20 8.16
C THR A 12 9.38 -2.05 7.11
N ILE A 13 9.25 -1.65 5.85
CA ILE A 13 10.08 -2.18 4.77
C ILE A 13 11.29 -1.25 4.63
N SER A 14 12.47 -1.81 4.46
CA SER A 14 13.71 -1.03 4.33
C SER A 14 13.58 0.07 3.28
N SER A 15 13.94 1.29 3.66
CA SER A 15 13.84 2.46 2.81
C SER A 15 15.22 2.93 2.33
N PRO A 16 15.33 3.48 1.10
CA PRO A 16 14.30 3.46 0.07
C PRO A 16 14.19 2.08 -0.58
N SER A 17 12.98 1.66 -0.89
CA SER A 17 12.73 0.34 -1.47
C SER A 17 12.35 0.44 -2.95
N ASP A 18 12.71 -0.58 -3.72
CA ASP A 18 12.16 -0.72 -5.07
C ASP A 18 10.66 -0.99 -4.97
N TYR A 19 9.88 -0.31 -5.79
CA TYR A 19 8.43 -0.45 -5.78
C TYR A 19 8.02 -1.91 -6.01
N SER A 20 8.61 -2.57 -6.99
CA SER A 20 8.27 -3.97 -7.32
C SER A 20 8.59 -4.91 -6.17
N HIS A 21 9.71 -4.70 -5.48
CA HIS A 21 10.08 -5.50 -4.32
C HIS A 21 9.06 -5.33 -3.18
N ALA A 22 8.70 -4.10 -2.87
CA ALA A 22 7.69 -3.82 -1.85
C ALA A 22 6.33 -4.40 -2.23
N ALA A 23 5.94 -4.29 -3.50
CA ALA A 23 4.69 -4.85 -3.99
C ALA A 23 4.66 -6.39 -3.84
N ASP A 24 5.79 -7.06 -4.09
CA ASP A 24 5.88 -8.51 -3.93
C ASP A 24 5.74 -8.93 -2.46
N ILE A 25 6.38 -8.18 -1.55
CA ILE A 25 6.22 -8.41 -0.11
C ILE A 25 4.75 -8.33 0.29
N MET A 26 4.07 -7.30 -0.17
CA MET A 26 2.67 -7.10 0.19
C MET A 26 1.74 -8.11 -0.43
N ARG A 27 2.00 -8.51 -1.66
CA ARG A 27 1.20 -9.56 -2.31
C ARG A 27 1.33 -10.88 -1.59
N SER A 28 2.55 -11.27 -1.21
CA SER A 28 2.80 -12.49 -0.46
C SER A 28 2.15 -12.43 0.91
N HIS A 29 2.19 -11.28 1.57
CA HIS A 29 1.56 -11.12 2.87
C HIS A 29 0.02 -11.19 2.77
N ALA A 30 -0.55 -10.59 1.73
CA ALA A 30 -1.98 -10.63 1.50
C ALA A 30 -2.47 -12.09 1.31
N GLU A 31 -1.73 -12.89 0.56
CA GLU A 31 -2.05 -14.31 0.41
C GLU A 31 -1.98 -15.04 1.74
N ALA A 32 -0.98 -14.74 2.56
CA ALA A 32 -0.84 -15.33 3.88
C ALA A 32 -1.98 -14.93 4.83
N VAL A 33 -2.45 -13.69 4.75
CA VAL A 33 -3.60 -13.23 5.54
C VAL A 33 -4.87 -13.96 5.11
N ILE A 34 -5.08 -14.13 3.80
CA ILE A 34 -6.23 -14.88 3.28
C ILE A 34 -6.22 -16.32 3.80
N GLN A 35 -5.05 -16.93 3.85
CA GLN A 35 -4.89 -18.31 4.35
C GLN A 35 -4.84 -18.40 5.87
N ARG A 36 -4.98 -17.28 6.56
CA ARG A 36 -4.88 -17.18 8.03
C ARG A 36 -3.53 -17.64 8.58
N ALA A 37 -2.49 -17.52 7.76
CA ALA A 37 -1.11 -17.82 8.14
C ALA A 37 -0.34 -16.59 8.62
N ALA A 38 -0.90 -15.40 8.46
CA ALA A 38 -0.28 -14.15 8.89
C ALA A 38 -1.34 -13.20 9.42
N SER A 39 -0.90 -12.28 10.28
CA SER A 39 -1.75 -11.22 10.85
C SER A 39 -1.92 -10.08 9.86
N GLU A 40 -3.03 -9.36 9.99
CA GLU A 40 -3.22 -8.09 9.30
C GLU A 40 -2.07 -7.15 9.64
N THR A 41 -1.54 -6.46 8.65
CA THR A 41 -0.36 -5.60 8.80
C THR A 41 -0.50 -4.34 7.98
N VAL A 42 -0.01 -3.23 8.52
CA VAL A 42 0.22 -2.02 7.74
C VAL A 42 1.72 -1.92 7.51
N PHE A 43 2.13 -1.96 6.25
CA PHE A 43 3.53 -1.77 5.90
C PHE A 43 3.81 -0.29 5.70
N VAL A 44 4.98 0.15 6.14
CA VAL A 44 5.42 1.53 6.03
C VAL A 44 6.75 1.54 5.29
N THR A 45 6.85 2.36 4.25
CA THR A 45 8.10 2.47 3.50
C THR A 45 8.19 3.81 2.77
N GLU A 46 9.38 4.09 2.24
CA GLU A 46 9.61 5.08 1.20
C GLU A 46 10.13 4.33 -0.02
N HIS A 47 9.65 4.70 -1.20
CA HIS A 47 10.12 4.07 -2.43
C HIS A 47 11.28 4.85 -3.04
N LYS A 48 12.14 4.17 -3.78
CA LYS A 48 13.04 4.82 -4.74
C LYS A 48 12.18 5.56 -5.77
N PRO A 49 12.70 6.60 -6.42
CA PRO A 49 11.91 7.36 -7.39
C PRO A 49 11.26 6.45 -8.43
N VAL A 50 9.94 6.55 -8.55
CA VAL A 50 9.16 5.68 -9.44
C VAL A 50 7.87 6.38 -9.88
N TYR A 51 7.51 6.19 -11.15
CA TYR A 51 6.17 6.53 -11.63
C TYR A 51 5.32 5.28 -11.64
N THR A 52 4.13 5.34 -11.06
CA THR A 52 3.18 4.24 -11.15
C THR A 52 2.01 4.65 -12.04
N ALA A 53 1.62 3.76 -12.93
CA ALA A 53 0.49 3.95 -13.83
C ALA A 53 -0.68 3.11 -13.38
N GLY A 54 -1.78 3.74 -13.03
CA GLY A 54 -3.04 3.06 -12.76
C GLY A 54 -3.74 2.68 -14.06
N THR A 55 -4.90 2.05 -13.94
CA THR A 55 -5.62 1.52 -15.11
C THR A 55 -6.11 2.59 -16.07
N SER A 56 -6.24 3.84 -15.64
CA SER A 56 -6.67 4.97 -16.47
C SER A 56 -5.51 5.81 -16.98
N ALA A 57 -4.25 5.42 -16.72
CA ALA A 57 -3.10 6.20 -17.13
C ALA A 57 -2.89 6.12 -18.64
N LYS A 58 -2.64 7.27 -19.26
CA LYS A 58 -2.35 7.39 -20.69
C LYS A 58 -0.89 7.74 -20.88
N ASP A 59 -0.24 7.14 -21.85
CA ASP A 59 1.20 7.31 -22.09
C ASP A 59 1.58 8.76 -22.37
N ASP A 60 0.74 9.52 -23.06
CA ASP A 60 1.01 10.92 -23.41
C ASP A 60 0.92 11.87 -22.21
N GLU A 61 0.39 11.43 -21.09
CA GLU A 61 0.34 12.21 -19.86
C GLU A 61 1.66 12.23 -19.11
N LEU A 62 2.57 11.31 -19.41
CA LEU A 62 3.87 11.23 -18.75
C LEU A 62 4.92 12.01 -19.54
N LEU A 63 5.23 13.22 -19.09
CA LEU A 63 6.10 14.14 -19.80
C LEU A 63 7.59 13.80 -19.73
N ASN A 64 8.04 13.17 -18.64
CA ASN A 64 9.43 12.83 -18.39
C ASN A 64 9.62 11.31 -18.25
N HIS A 65 9.16 10.56 -19.23
CA HIS A 65 9.06 9.12 -19.14
C HIS A 65 10.41 8.37 -19.02
N ASN A 66 11.53 9.03 -19.26
CA ASN A 66 12.86 8.42 -19.13
C ASN A 66 13.57 8.80 -17.83
N ARG A 67 12.94 9.61 -16.98
CA ARG A 67 13.62 10.13 -15.80
C ARG A 67 13.69 9.11 -14.67
N PHE A 68 12.62 8.37 -14.44
CA PHE A 68 12.51 7.38 -13.37
C PHE A 68 11.89 6.10 -13.90
N ASP A 69 12.02 5.04 -13.14
CA ASP A 69 11.36 3.78 -13.46
C ASP A 69 9.85 3.97 -13.55
N VAL A 70 9.23 3.18 -14.42
CA VAL A 70 7.79 3.18 -14.63
C VAL A 70 7.26 1.80 -14.32
N VAL A 71 6.24 1.73 -13.45
CA VAL A 71 5.59 0.47 -13.09
C VAL A 71 4.10 0.59 -13.37
N ARG A 72 3.55 -0.30 -14.17
CA ARG A 72 2.11 -0.39 -14.39
C ARG A 72 1.49 -1.24 -13.30
N THR A 73 0.41 -0.74 -12.72
CA THR A 73 -0.26 -1.40 -11.60
C THR A 73 -1.71 -1.67 -11.94
N GLY A 74 -2.34 -2.57 -11.17
CA GLY A 74 -3.76 -2.86 -11.31
C GLY A 74 -4.67 -1.91 -10.53
N ARG A 75 -4.10 -0.93 -9.80
CA ARG A 75 -4.92 0.05 -9.09
C ARG A 75 -5.66 0.96 -10.05
N GLY A 76 -6.75 1.56 -9.59
CA GLY A 76 -7.43 2.60 -10.33
C GLY A 76 -6.62 3.88 -10.39
N GLY A 77 -7.05 4.82 -11.23
CA GLY A 77 -6.44 6.13 -11.36
C GLY A 77 -5.40 6.22 -12.46
N GLN A 78 -4.71 7.34 -12.46
CA GLN A 78 -3.79 7.74 -13.52
C GLN A 78 -2.35 7.57 -13.04
N TRP A 79 -1.50 8.54 -13.35
CA TRP A 79 -0.10 8.53 -12.97
C TRP A 79 0.11 9.05 -11.56
N THR A 80 1.05 8.45 -10.85
CA THR A 80 1.48 8.92 -9.54
C THR A 80 2.99 8.80 -9.45
N TYR A 81 3.63 9.79 -8.85
CA TYR A 81 5.04 9.74 -8.52
C TYR A 81 5.21 9.39 -7.05
N HIS A 82 6.16 8.50 -6.77
CA HIS A 82 6.61 8.19 -5.42
C HIS A 82 8.13 8.33 -5.35
N GLY A 83 8.64 8.80 -4.23
CA GLY A 83 10.08 8.96 -4.04
C GLY A 83 10.47 9.24 -2.59
N PRO A 84 11.78 9.36 -2.32
CA PRO A 84 12.27 9.67 -0.98
C PRO A 84 11.65 10.95 -0.42
N GLY A 85 11.34 10.93 0.86
CA GLY A 85 10.62 12.01 1.53
C GLY A 85 9.12 11.82 1.55
N GLN A 86 8.59 10.85 0.81
CA GLN A 86 7.18 10.52 0.79
C GLN A 86 6.97 9.19 1.53
N LEU A 87 6.31 9.26 2.67
CA LEU A 87 6.01 8.07 3.47
C LEU A 87 4.77 7.39 2.93
N ILE A 88 4.88 6.10 2.64
CA ILE A 88 3.82 5.30 2.05
C ILE A 88 3.35 4.26 3.06
N PHE A 89 2.03 4.18 3.24
CA PHE A 89 1.39 3.19 4.09
C PHE A 89 0.61 2.21 3.21
N TRP A 90 0.89 0.93 3.37
CA TRP A 90 0.22 -0.14 2.62
C TRP A 90 -0.51 -1.05 3.58
N PRO A 91 -1.80 -0.86 3.78
CA PRO A 91 -2.58 -1.71 4.66
C PRO A 91 -2.92 -3.04 3.97
N VAL A 92 -2.63 -4.13 4.65
CA VAL A 92 -3.02 -5.47 4.23
C VAL A 92 -3.97 -6.00 5.29
N LEU A 93 -5.25 -5.87 5.01
CA LEU A 93 -6.32 -6.14 5.98
C LEU A 93 -7.31 -7.15 5.41
N ASP A 94 -7.96 -7.87 6.31
CA ASP A 94 -9.04 -8.78 5.95
C ASP A 94 -10.38 -8.09 6.21
N LEU A 95 -11.03 -7.61 5.15
CA LEU A 95 -12.30 -6.90 5.27
C LEU A 95 -13.43 -7.81 5.78
N ASN A 96 -13.30 -9.13 5.68
CA ASN A 96 -14.27 -10.05 6.28
C ASN A 96 -14.33 -9.90 7.80
N LYS A 97 -13.19 -9.62 8.43
CA LYS A 97 -13.12 -9.36 9.87
C LYS A 97 -13.64 -7.98 10.25
N ARG A 98 -13.89 -7.12 9.27
CA ARG A 98 -14.28 -5.72 9.45
C ARG A 98 -15.64 -5.43 8.83
N LYS A 99 -16.48 -6.45 8.72
CA LYS A 99 -17.86 -6.37 8.20
C LYS A 99 -17.96 -5.91 6.74
N ARG A 100 -16.86 -5.92 5.98
CA ARG A 100 -16.80 -5.49 4.57
C ARG A 100 -17.40 -4.10 4.33
N ASP A 101 -17.35 -3.23 5.34
CA ASP A 101 -17.86 -1.87 5.25
C ASP A 101 -16.73 -0.94 4.84
N ILE A 102 -16.75 -0.47 3.61
CA ILE A 102 -15.69 0.38 3.05
C ILE A 102 -15.59 1.72 3.78
N ARG A 103 -16.73 2.29 4.22
CA ARG A 103 -16.70 3.54 4.98
C ARG A 103 -16.03 3.35 6.33
N ALA A 104 -16.37 2.27 7.02
CA ALA A 104 -15.73 1.94 8.28
C ALA A 104 -14.24 1.67 8.10
N TYR A 105 -13.86 1.01 7.01
CA TYR A 105 -12.48 0.76 6.67
C TYR A 105 -11.69 2.08 6.51
N ILE A 106 -12.20 3.01 5.73
CA ILE A 106 -11.57 4.32 5.53
C ILE A 106 -11.48 5.09 6.85
N TYR A 107 -12.53 5.07 7.65
CA TYR A 107 -12.56 5.72 8.95
C TYR A 107 -11.45 5.17 9.86
N HIS A 108 -11.27 3.86 9.91
CA HIS A 108 -10.22 3.25 10.71
C HIS A 108 -8.83 3.61 10.20
N LEU A 109 -8.62 3.64 8.88
CA LEU A 109 -7.34 4.06 8.30
C LEU A 109 -7.00 5.49 8.71
N GLU A 110 -7.95 6.40 8.61
CA GLU A 110 -7.76 7.80 9.00
C GLU A 110 -7.41 7.91 10.49
N GLY A 111 -8.10 7.16 11.35
CA GLY A 111 -7.83 7.15 12.78
C GLY A 111 -6.42 6.65 13.11
N TRP A 112 -6.00 5.56 12.48
CA TRP A 112 -4.66 5.02 12.70
C TRP A 112 -3.56 5.97 12.24
N MET A 113 -3.76 6.63 11.12
CA MET A 113 -2.77 7.57 10.59
C MET A 113 -2.71 8.85 11.41
N SER A 114 -3.81 9.27 11.99
CA SER A 114 -3.85 10.45 12.86
C SER A 114 -3.11 10.23 14.18
N ASP A 115 -2.96 8.98 14.61
CA ASP A 115 -2.30 8.62 15.86
C ASP A 115 -0.76 8.46 15.70
N LEU A 116 -0.22 8.67 14.52
CA LEU A 116 1.22 8.52 14.26
C LEU A 116 2.07 9.72 14.70
#